data_37252697e0488e6d85ab52b288b739b8
#
_entry.id   37252697e0488e6d85ab52b288b739b8
#
_cell.length_a   1.000
_cell.length_b   1.000
_cell.length_c   1.000
_cell.angle_alpha   90.00
_cell.angle_beta   90.00
_cell.angle_gamma   90.00
#
_symmetry.space_group_name_H-M   'P 1'
#
loop_
_entity.id
_entity.type
_entity.pdbx_description
1 polymer ?
#
loop_
_entity_poly.entity_id
_entity_poly.type
_entity_poly.pdbx_seq_one_letter_code
_entity_poly.pdbx_strand_id
1 'polypeptide(L)'
;MWGPRRGRNLALIPLALVVLGAGALYWSQARSVKRDPKLSILLITIDTLRADALGVYGGKAETPWIDRLAREGVRFETAHSHNVVTFPSHANILSGQLPLIHGVHDNTGFRFPADMPTMATRLKTLGFKTAAFVSAFVLDSRFGLDRGFDLYDDRTTGIEAQSPFRVPDRLGAETVTAAKAWLDAQGDSQFFVWVHLYDPHYPYIPAEPFKARYAQEPYFGEVAAVDASLGRILSLIHISEPTRPY
;
A
#
# COMPACT_ATOMS: atom_id res chain seq x y z
N MET A 1 60.05 -43.95 -6.48
CA MET A 1 58.85 -44.48 -5.81
C MET A 1 57.98 -43.31 -5.29
N TRP A 2 56.95 -43.04 -5.96
CA TRP A 2 55.97 -41.97 -5.56
C TRP A 2 54.75 -42.67 -4.97
N GLY A 3 54.51 -42.45 -3.67
CA GLY A 3 53.28 -42.92 -3.01
C GLY A 3 52.13 -41.96 -3.21
N PRO A 4 50.88 -42.44 -3.35
CA PRO A 4 49.74 -41.57 -3.68
C PRO A 4 49.24 -40.81 -2.46
N ARG A 5 49.21 -39.46 -2.53
CA ARG A 5 48.52 -38.59 -1.59
C ARG A 5 46.98 -38.63 -1.88
N ARG A 6 46.33 -39.74 -1.49
CA ARG A 6 44.87 -39.86 -1.51
C ARG A 6 44.32 -39.90 -0.08
N GLY A 7 43.99 -38.77 0.52
CA GLY A 7 43.43 -38.81 1.87
C GLY A 7 42.89 -37.49 2.41
N ARG A 8 43.20 -36.35 1.79
CA ARG A 8 42.83 -35.04 2.39
C ARG A 8 41.52 -34.41 1.90
N ASN A 9 40.91 -34.90 0.83
CA ASN A 9 39.72 -34.29 0.24
C ASN A 9 38.39 -34.91 0.69
N LEU A 10 38.40 -36.08 1.34
CA LEU A 10 37.21 -36.78 1.80
C LEU A 10 36.52 -36.10 3.02
N ALA A 11 37.30 -35.35 3.82
CA ALA A 11 36.72 -34.62 4.97
C ALA A 11 36.11 -33.27 4.62
N LEU A 12 36.43 -32.68 3.45
CA LEU A 12 35.91 -31.38 3.01
C LEU A 12 34.49 -31.46 2.44
N ILE A 13 34.11 -32.60 1.89
CA ILE A 13 32.78 -32.83 1.31
C ILE A 13 31.68 -32.79 2.37
N PRO A 14 31.78 -33.51 3.52
CA PRO A 14 30.73 -33.41 4.55
C PRO A 14 30.65 -32.01 5.20
N LEU A 15 31.78 -31.31 5.35
CA LEU A 15 31.78 -29.95 5.88
C LEU A 15 31.08 -28.98 4.92
N ALA A 16 31.32 -29.07 3.62
CA ALA A 16 30.64 -28.26 2.61
C ALA A 16 29.12 -28.51 2.58
N LEU A 17 28.67 -29.76 2.70
CA LEU A 17 27.25 -30.12 2.78
C LEU A 17 26.59 -29.61 4.05
N VAL A 18 27.28 -29.61 5.19
CA VAL A 18 26.78 -29.03 6.45
C VAL A 18 26.64 -27.52 6.34
N VAL A 19 27.62 -26.83 5.75
CA VAL A 19 27.56 -25.35 5.55
C VAL A 19 26.46 -24.98 4.56
N LEU A 20 26.30 -25.71 3.45
CA LEU A 20 25.24 -25.49 2.49
C LEU A 20 23.86 -25.80 3.10
N GLY A 21 23.72 -26.85 3.88
CA GLY A 21 22.49 -27.21 4.60
C GLY A 21 22.11 -26.15 5.66
N ALA A 22 23.09 -25.70 6.45
CA ALA A 22 22.89 -24.64 7.43
C ALA A 22 22.54 -23.29 6.75
N GLY A 23 23.20 -22.96 5.64
CA GLY A 23 22.89 -21.80 4.82
C GLY A 23 21.49 -21.86 4.24
N ALA A 24 21.06 -23.00 3.70
CA ALA A 24 19.72 -23.21 3.16
C ALA A 24 18.64 -23.13 4.26
N LEU A 25 18.89 -23.69 5.44
CA LEU A 25 18.01 -23.60 6.62
C LEU A 25 17.90 -22.16 7.12
N TYR A 26 19.01 -21.44 7.24
CA TYR A 26 19.03 -20.03 7.61
C TYR A 26 18.24 -19.17 6.60
N TRP A 27 18.44 -19.40 5.30
CA TRP A 27 17.71 -18.70 4.23
C TRP A 27 16.21 -19.03 4.23
N SER A 28 15.83 -20.27 4.51
CA SER A 28 14.42 -20.68 4.60
C SER A 28 13.74 -20.07 5.83
N GLN A 29 14.42 -19.99 6.96
CA GLN A 29 13.90 -19.37 8.18
C GLN A 29 13.84 -17.82 8.08
N ALA A 30 14.83 -17.20 7.47
CA ALA A 30 14.84 -15.75 7.24
C ALA A 30 13.75 -15.28 6.27
N ARG A 31 13.20 -16.17 5.42
CA ARG A 31 12.12 -15.88 4.48
C ARG A 31 10.74 -16.34 4.94
N SER A 32 10.62 -17.02 6.07
CA SER A 32 9.31 -17.39 6.60
C SER A 32 8.64 -16.18 7.23
N VAL A 33 7.70 -15.58 6.51
CA VAL A 33 6.75 -14.63 7.11
C VAL A 33 5.95 -15.41 8.16
N LYS A 34 6.21 -15.14 9.44
CA LYS A 34 5.42 -15.72 10.54
C LYS A 34 4.00 -15.18 10.39
N ARG A 35 3.05 -16.06 10.09
CA ARG A 35 1.62 -15.71 10.12
C ARG A 35 1.20 -15.50 11.57
N ASP A 36 0.83 -14.28 11.90
CA ASP A 36 0.11 -14.00 13.13
C ASP A 36 -1.39 -13.99 12.79
N PRO A 37 -2.20 -14.90 13.37
CA PRO A 37 -3.63 -14.96 13.08
C PRO A 37 -4.42 -13.75 13.61
N LYS A 38 -3.77 -12.86 14.35
CA LYS A 38 -4.39 -11.65 14.91
C LYS A 38 -4.06 -10.36 14.11
N LEU A 39 -3.25 -10.45 13.07
CA LEU A 39 -2.87 -9.27 12.28
C LEU A 39 -4.05 -8.72 11.50
N SER A 40 -4.25 -7.42 11.58
CA SER A 40 -5.10 -6.64 10.70
C SER A 40 -4.32 -6.15 9.48
N ILE A 41 -5.03 -5.74 8.43
CA ILE A 41 -4.42 -5.30 7.17
C ILE A 41 -4.87 -3.87 6.87
N LEU A 42 -3.90 -2.97 6.74
CA LEU A 42 -4.08 -1.63 6.21
C LEU A 42 -3.42 -1.56 4.83
N LEU A 43 -4.22 -1.39 3.79
CA LEU A 43 -3.78 -1.11 2.43
C LEU A 43 -3.90 0.40 2.18
N ILE A 44 -2.78 1.05 1.87
CA ILE A 44 -2.77 2.45 1.47
C ILE A 44 -2.34 2.52 0.00
N THR A 45 -3.13 3.20 -0.81
CA THR A 45 -2.80 3.52 -2.20
C THR A 45 -2.81 5.03 -2.38
N ILE A 46 -1.76 5.56 -3.01
CA ILE A 46 -1.57 7.00 -3.25
C ILE A 46 -1.48 7.18 -4.76
N ASP A 47 -2.45 7.90 -5.33
CA ASP A 47 -2.53 8.09 -6.77
C ASP A 47 -1.37 8.97 -7.28
N THR A 48 -0.90 8.69 -8.48
CA THR A 48 0.18 9.43 -9.17
C THR A 48 1.46 9.63 -8.37
N LEU A 49 1.67 8.89 -7.27
CA LEU A 49 2.88 8.97 -6.46
C LEU A 49 4.07 8.34 -7.19
N ARG A 50 5.12 9.12 -7.37
CA ARG A 50 6.39 8.66 -7.94
C ARG A 50 7.34 8.22 -6.84
N ALA A 51 8.03 7.10 -7.04
CA ALA A 51 9.02 6.60 -6.09
C ALA A 51 10.14 7.61 -5.83
N ASP A 52 10.63 8.29 -6.89
CA ASP A 52 11.70 9.29 -6.82
C ASP A 52 11.28 10.62 -6.13
N ALA A 53 10.02 10.75 -5.71
CA ALA A 53 9.57 11.86 -4.87
C ALA A 53 9.81 11.60 -3.38
N LEU A 54 9.86 10.32 -2.96
CA LEU A 54 9.95 9.91 -1.56
C LEU A 54 11.38 9.97 -1.04
N GLY A 55 11.56 10.45 0.20
CA GLY A 55 12.87 10.54 0.84
C GLY A 55 13.62 9.23 0.90
N VAL A 56 12.93 8.11 1.16
CA VAL A 56 13.50 6.75 1.21
C VAL A 56 14.11 6.29 -0.12
N TYR A 57 13.74 6.89 -1.24
CA TYR A 57 14.34 6.68 -2.56
C TYR A 57 15.22 7.87 -3.02
N GLY A 58 15.57 8.79 -2.11
CA GLY A 58 16.40 9.96 -2.41
C GLY A 58 15.62 11.13 -3.00
N GLY A 59 14.30 11.15 -2.89
CA GLY A 59 13.42 12.19 -3.37
C GLY A 59 13.46 13.48 -2.55
N LYS A 60 12.83 14.53 -3.09
CA LYS A 60 12.85 15.89 -2.52
C LYS A 60 11.72 16.17 -1.53
N ALA A 61 10.64 15.40 -1.55
CA ALA A 61 9.54 15.62 -0.63
C ALA A 61 9.91 15.19 0.79
N GLU A 62 9.47 15.93 1.78
CA GLU A 62 9.60 15.54 3.18
C GLU A 62 8.57 14.45 3.49
N THR A 63 9.04 13.19 3.63
CA THR A 63 8.19 12.02 3.82
C THR A 63 8.59 11.18 5.04
N PRO A 64 8.70 11.79 6.25
CA PRO A 64 9.24 11.13 7.44
C PRO A 64 8.45 9.89 7.87
N TRP A 65 7.14 9.85 7.66
CA TRP A 65 6.29 8.73 8.04
C TRP A 65 6.42 7.53 7.10
N ILE A 66 6.40 7.78 5.78
CA ILE A 66 6.65 6.76 4.77
C ILE A 66 8.09 6.24 4.88
N ASP A 67 9.06 7.13 5.10
CA ASP A 67 10.47 6.77 5.28
C ASP A 67 10.66 5.91 6.54
N ARG A 68 9.92 6.21 7.63
CA ARG A 68 9.92 5.40 8.84
C ARG A 68 9.34 4.02 8.56
N LEU A 69 8.18 3.94 7.90
CA LEU A 69 7.56 2.67 7.52
C LEU A 69 8.50 1.81 6.67
N ALA A 70 9.22 2.42 5.74
CA ALA A 70 10.21 1.73 4.90
C ALA A 70 11.41 1.22 5.69
N ARG A 71 11.86 1.95 6.73
CA ARG A 71 12.96 1.51 7.61
C ARG A 71 12.55 0.37 8.55
N GLU A 72 11.31 0.35 8.99
CA GLU A 72 10.78 -0.65 9.93
C GLU A 72 10.22 -1.88 9.22
N GLY A 73 9.96 -1.79 7.91
CA GLY A 73 9.36 -2.83 7.09
C GLY A 73 10.22 -3.31 5.94
N VAL A 74 9.59 -3.55 4.80
CA VAL A 74 10.25 -4.00 3.57
C VAL A 74 10.06 -2.93 2.49
N ARG A 75 11.16 -2.47 1.93
CA ARG A 75 11.19 -1.57 0.77
C ARG A 75 11.49 -2.37 -0.49
N PHE A 76 10.69 -2.16 -1.53
CA PHE A 76 10.89 -2.78 -2.83
C PHE A 76 11.69 -1.83 -3.73
N GLU A 77 12.88 -2.26 -4.18
CA GLU A 77 13.73 -1.47 -5.08
C GLU A 77 13.17 -1.43 -6.51
N THR A 78 12.43 -2.48 -6.90
CA THR A 78 11.85 -2.59 -8.23
C THR A 78 10.41 -3.07 -8.11
N ALA A 79 9.48 -2.12 -8.22
CA ALA A 79 8.06 -2.41 -8.26
C ALA A 79 7.48 -1.83 -9.56
N HIS A 80 6.68 -2.63 -10.28
CA HIS A 80 6.08 -2.23 -11.54
C HIS A 80 4.57 -2.15 -11.42
N SER A 81 3.99 -1.02 -11.82
CA SER A 81 2.55 -0.92 -12.01
C SER A 81 2.14 -1.66 -13.28
N HIS A 82 1.06 -2.44 -13.20
CA HIS A 82 0.50 -3.12 -14.37
C HIS A 82 -0.43 -2.21 -15.18
N ASN A 83 -0.79 -1.05 -14.65
CA ASN A 83 -1.63 -0.06 -15.30
C ASN A 83 -1.30 1.34 -14.79
N VAL A 84 -1.53 2.34 -15.64
CA VAL A 84 -1.26 3.76 -15.35
C VAL A 84 -2.56 4.58 -15.17
N VAL A 85 -3.71 3.92 -15.20
CA VAL A 85 -5.04 4.53 -15.09
C VAL A 85 -5.67 4.07 -13.77
N THR A 86 -6.27 4.96 -13.03
CA THR A 86 -6.68 4.75 -11.63
C THR A 86 -7.60 3.54 -11.43
N PHE A 87 -8.74 3.50 -12.12
CA PHE A 87 -9.73 2.44 -11.91
C PHE A 87 -9.20 1.04 -12.26
N PRO A 88 -8.65 0.78 -13.46
CA PRO A 88 -8.09 -0.54 -13.76
C PRO A 88 -6.88 -0.90 -12.87
N SER A 89 -6.07 0.07 -12.44
CA SER A 89 -4.98 -0.17 -11.51
C SER A 89 -5.48 -0.71 -10.16
N HIS A 90 -6.52 -0.09 -9.60
CA HIS A 90 -7.10 -0.54 -8.34
C HIS A 90 -7.92 -1.83 -8.49
N ALA A 91 -8.54 -2.06 -9.66
CA ALA A 91 -9.12 -3.36 -10.00
C ALA A 91 -8.05 -4.46 -9.99
N ASN A 92 -6.84 -4.20 -10.54
CA ASN A 92 -5.72 -5.13 -10.47
C ASN A 92 -5.29 -5.39 -9.02
N ILE A 93 -5.09 -4.33 -8.22
CA ILE A 93 -4.62 -4.42 -6.83
C ILE A 93 -5.59 -5.24 -5.98
N LEU A 94 -6.90 -4.94 -6.07
CA LEU A 94 -7.89 -5.59 -5.22
C LEU A 94 -8.25 -7.01 -5.66
N SER A 95 -8.18 -7.32 -6.95
CA SER A 95 -8.53 -8.66 -7.48
C SER A 95 -7.34 -9.59 -7.68
N GLY A 96 -6.12 -9.03 -7.79
CA GLY A 96 -4.94 -9.78 -8.21
C GLY A 96 -4.99 -10.24 -9.68
N GLN A 97 -5.89 -9.65 -10.49
CA GLN A 97 -6.09 -9.99 -11.90
C GLN A 97 -5.68 -8.83 -12.80
N LEU A 98 -5.37 -9.14 -14.05
CA LEU A 98 -5.05 -8.15 -15.09
C LEU A 98 -6.32 -7.70 -15.83
N PRO A 99 -6.28 -6.54 -16.54
CA PRO A 99 -7.40 -6.03 -17.33
C PRO A 99 -8.00 -7.02 -18.32
N LEU A 100 -7.18 -7.89 -18.89
CA LEU A 100 -7.63 -8.97 -19.80
C LEU A 100 -8.58 -9.97 -19.11
N ILE A 101 -8.55 -10.07 -17.79
CA ILE A 101 -9.37 -11.01 -17.02
C ILE A 101 -10.57 -10.28 -16.42
N HIS A 102 -10.37 -9.13 -15.76
CA HIS A 102 -11.48 -8.41 -15.13
C HIS A 102 -12.21 -7.44 -16.06
N GLY A 103 -11.72 -7.18 -17.28
CA GLY A 103 -12.40 -6.42 -18.31
C GLY A 103 -12.43 -4.91 -18.10
N VAL A 104 -11.80 -4.37 -17.05
CA VAL A 104 -11.73 -2.91 -16.81
C VAL A 104 -10.44 -2.39 -17.43
N HIS A 105 -10.56 -1.52 -18.43
CA HIS A 105 -9.42 -1.03 -19.20
C HIS A 105 -9.19 0.48 -19.07
N ASP A 106 -10.19 1.24 -18.59
CA ASP A 106 -10.14 2.70 -18.45
C ASP A 106 -10.96 3.17 -17.25
N ASN A 107 -10.84 4.45 -16.90
CA ASN A 107 -11.60 5.10 -15.85
C ASN A 107 -13.08 5.27 -16.18
N THR A 108 -13.44 5.27 -17.47
CA THR A 108 -14.81 5.51 -17.95
C THR A 108 -15.30 4.38 -18.85
N GLY A 109 -16.61 4.15 -18.85
CA GLY A 109 -17.24 3.14 -19.70
C GLY A 109 -17.14 1.71 -19.19
N PHE A 110 -16.56 1.49 -17.99
CA PHE A 110 -16.36 0.16 -17.41
C PHE A 110 -17.01 0.04 -16.03
N ARG A 111 -17.26 -1.20 -15.64
CA ARG A 111 -17.65 -1.58 -14.29
C ARG A 111 -16.94 -2.87 -13.91
N PHE A 112 -16.53 -2.96 -12.66
CA PHE A 112 -15.87 -4.17 -12.16
C PHE A 112 -16.88 -5.35 -12.08
N PRO A 113 -16.54 -6.55 -12.60
CA PRO A 113 -17.48 -7.67 -12.71
C PRO A 113 -18.01 -8.14 -11.35
N ALA A 114 -19.33 -8.41 -11.30
CA ALA A 114 -20.01 -8.72 -10.04
C ALA A 114 -19.61 -10.07 -9.42
N ASP A 115 -19.15 -10.98 -10.19
CA ASP A 115 -18.74 -12.34 -9.82
C ASP A 115 -17.24 -12.46 -9.50
N MET A 116 -16.45 -11.43 -9.80
CA MET A 116 -15.02 -11.48 -9.57
C MET A 116 -14.67 -11.26 -8.09
N PRO A 117 -13.93 -12.17 -7.46
CA PRO A 117 -13.52 -12.01 -6.08
C PRO A 117 -12.45 -10.90 -5.94
N THR A 118 -12.50 -10.22 -4.79
CA THR A 118 -11.51 -9.23 -4.38
C THR A 118 -10.85 -9.63 -3.06
N MET A 119 -9.78 -8.95 -2.68
CA MET A 119 -9.18 -9.08 -1.35
C MET A 119 -10.23 -8.85 -0.26
N ALA A 120 -11.10 -7.85 -0.41
CA ALA A 120 -12.18 -7.56 0.53
C ALA A 120 -13.17 -8.73 0.66
N THR A 121 -13.66 -9.28 -0.47
CA THR A 121 -14.59 -10.43 -0.43
C THR A 121 -13.96 -11.65 0.25
N ARG A 122 -12.66 -11.91 0.00
CA ARG A 122 -11.94 -13.04 0.60
C ARG A 122 -11.71 -12.85 2.10
N LEU A 123 -11.25 -11.67 2.52
CA LEU A 123 -11.00 -11.39 3.93
C LEU A 123 -12.28 -11.34 4.74
N LYS A 124 -13.37 -10.84 4.18
CA LYS A 124 -14.70 -10.90 4.81
C LYS A 124 -15.15 -12.32 5.11
N THR A 125 -14.92 -13.27 4.18
CA THR A 125 -15.24 -14.71 4.44
C THR A 125 -14.38 -15.33 5.55
N LEU A 126 -13.25 -14.72 5.88
CA LEU A 126 -12.36 -15.10 6.98
C LEU A 126 -12.69 -14.38 8.30
N GLY A 127 -13.79 -13.60 8.35
CA GLY A 127 -14.24 -12.92 9.54
C GLY A 127 -13.65 -11.53 9.80
N PHE A 128 -12.88 -10.98 8.85
CA PHE A 128 -12.37 -9.61 8.97
C PHE A 128 -13.52 -8.60 8.85
N LYS A 129 -13.51 -7.57 9.69
CA LYS A 129 -14.27 -6.35 9.43
C LYS A 129 -13.59 -5.59 8.27
N THR A 130 -14.37 -5.14 7.30
CA THR A 130 -13.81 -4.61 6.06
C THR A 130 -14.32 -3.20 5.80
N ALA A 131 -13.40 -2.25 5.55
CA ALA A 131 -13.76 -0.88 5.18
C ALA A 131 -12.88 -0.35 4.07
N ALA A 132 -13.43 0.59 3.29
CA ALA A 132 -12.70 1.38 2.31
C ALA A 132 -13.03 2.85 2.46
N PHE A 133 -12.02 3.70 2.28
CA PHE A 133 -12.14 5.15 2.25
C PHE A 133 -11.41 5.64 1.01
N VAL A 134 -12.14 6.15 0.02
CA VAL A 134 -11.58 6.51 -1.27
C VAL A 134 -11.77 8.00 -1.57
N SER A 135 -10.75 8.60 -2.19
CA SER A 135 -10.75 10.03 -2.54
C SER A 135 -11.14 10.28 -3.99
N ALA A 136 -10.95 9.33 -4.90
CA ALA A 136 -11.16 9.53 -6.33
C ALA A 136 -12.57 9.12 -6.77
N PHE A 137 -13.24 9.97 -7.55
CA PHE A 137 -14.55 9.67 -8.14
C PHE A 137 -14.59 8.37 -8.96
N VAL A 138 -13.51 8.07 -9.68
CA VAL A 138 -13.42 6.86 -10.52
C VAL A 138 -13.39 5.56 -9.71
N LEU A 139 -13.31 5.67 -8.39
CA LEU A 139 -13.39 4.56 -7.43
C LEU A 139 -14.71 4.56 -6.65
N ASP A 140 -15.70 5.38 -7.04
CA ASP A 140 -17.05 5.39 -6.45
C ASP A 140 -17.68 3.98 -6.52
N SER A 141 -18.46 3.64 -5.52
CA SER A 141 -19.13 2.34 -5.36
C SER A 141 -19.97 1.92 -6.58
N ARG A 142 -20.49 2.90 -7.32
CA ARG A 142 -21.21 2.64 -8.58
C ARG A 142 -20.40 1.86 -9.61
N PHE A 143 -19.08 1.89 -9.53
CA PHE A 143 -18.20 1.17 -10.44
C PHE A 143 -17.87 -0.26 -9.98
N GLY A 144 -18.29 -0.67 -8.77
CA GLY A 144 -18.34 -2.06 -8.31
C GLY A 144 -17.13 -2.56 -7.54
N LEU A 145 -16.18 -1.71 -7.13
CA LEU A 145 -15.08 -2.09 -6.23
C LEU A 145 -15.47 -2.13 -4.75
N ASP A 146 -16.67 -1.68 -4.41
CA ASP A 146 -17.22 -1.65 -3.05
C ASP A 146 -17.52 -3.04 -2.46
N ARG A 147 -17.60 -4.06 -3.31
CA ARG A 147 -18.02 -5.39 -2.90
C ARG A 147 -17.01 -6.06 -1.97
N GLY A 148 -17.57 -6.61 -0.89
CA GLY A 148 -16.80 -7.24 0.18
C GLY A 148 -16.42 -6.29 1.29
N PHE A 149 -16.65 -4.99 1.15
CA PHE A 149 -16.51 -4.04 2.24
C PHE A 149 -17.82 -3.91 3.04
N ASP A 150 -17.72 -3.87 4.36
CA ASP A 150 -18.85 -3.60 5.27
C ASP A 150 -19.18 -2.09 5.25
N LEU A 151 -18.15 -1.26 5.08
CA LEU A 151 -18.24 0.18 4.89
C LEU A 151 -17.42 0.58 3.67
N TYR A 152 -18.04 1.33 2.76
CA TYR A 152 -17.34 1.93 1.62
C TYR A 152 -17.65 3.44 1.61
N ASP A 153 -16.67 4.25 2.01
CA ASP A 153 -16.79 5.71 2.09
C ASP A 153 -16.16 6.36 0.86
N ASP A 154 -17.00 6.63 -0.13
CA ASP A 154 -16.68 7.29 -1.40
C ASP A 154 -17.28 8.71 -1.50
N ARG A 155 -17.63 9.31 -0.35
CA ARG A 155 -18.20 10.67 -0.31
C ARG A 155 -17.15 11.66 -0.82
N THR A 156 -17.44 12.26 -1.97
CA THR A 156 -16.69 13.38 -2.50
C THR A 156 -17.24 14.68 -1.91
N THR A 157 -16.39 15.54 -1.38
CA THR A 157 -16.78 16.81 -0.76
C THR A 157 -16.94 17.92 -1.80
N GLY A 158 -17.45 17.57 -3.00
CA GLY A 158 -17.96 18.49 -4.00
C GLY A 158 -17.22 19.82 -4.08
N ILE A 159 -15.93 19.82 -4.37
CA ILE A 159 -15.35 21.01 -4.98
C ILE A 159 -16.00 21.05 -6.36
N GLU A 160 -16.98 21.97 -6.54
CA GLU A 160 -17.61 22.20 -7.83
C GLU A 160 -16.52 22.22 -8.89
N ALA A 161 -16.73 21.45 -9.95
CA ALA A 161 -15.80 21.35 -11.05
C ALA A 161 -15.58 22.75 -11.66
N GLN A 162 -14.57 23.46 -11.17
CA GLN A 162 -14.17 24.77 -11.73
C GLN A 162 -13.56 24.64 -13.13
N SER A 163 -13.47 23.40 -13.63
CA SER A 163 -12.97 23.05 -14.94
C SER A 163 -13.76 21.86 -15.49
N PRO A 164 -14.13 21.84 -16.78
CA PRO A 164 -14.79 20.69 -17.41
C PRO A 164 -13.97 19.39 -17.39
N PHE A 165 -12.69 19.47 -17.00
CA PHE A 165 -11.78 18.33 -16.85
C PHE A 165 -11.56 17.92 -15.38
N ARG A 166 -12.21 18.58 -14.41
CA ARG A 166 -12.06 18.25 -13.00
C ARG A 166 -13.20 17.35 -12.56
N VAL A 167 -12.87 16.15 -12.20
CA VAL A 167 -13.80 15.19 -11.59
C VAL A 167 -13.90 15.50 -10.09
N PRO A 168 -15.08 15.40 -9.45
CA PRO A 168 -15.20 15.54 -8.01
C PRO A 168 -14.20 14.60 -7.30
N ASP A 169 -13.41 15.15 -6.40
CA ASP A 169 -12.46 14.43 -5.58
C ASP A 169 -12.67 14.79 -4.09
N ARG A 170 -12.01 14.08 -3.22
CA ARG A 170 -11.96 14.34 -1.79
C ARG A 170 -10.51 14.56 -1.39
N LEU A 171 -10.26 15.56 -0.55
CA LEU A 171 -8.92 15.78 -0.02
C LEU A 171 -8.44 14.57 0.77
N GLY A 172 -7.20 14.15 0.55
CA GLY A 172 -6.61 13.00 1.24
C GLY A 172 -6.63 13.15 2.76
N ALA A 173 -6.46 14.36 3.30
CA ALA A 173 -6.56 14.64 4.72
C ALA A 173 -7.95 14.35 5.32
N GLU A 174 -9.02 14.56 4.56
CA GLU A 174 -10.39 14.22 4.98
C GLU A 174 -10.62 12.71 4.95
N THR A 175 -10.12 12.05 3.91
CA THR A 175 -10.15 10.59 3.78
C THR A 175 -9.41 9.91 4.93
N VAL A 176 -8.21 10.39 5.25
CA VAL A 176 -7.44 9.93 6.41
C VAL A 176 -8.18 10.16 7.73
N THR A 177 -8.86 11.31 7.86
CA THR A 177 -9.65 11.61 9.08
C THR A 177 -10.79 10.62 9.27
N ALA A 178 -11.52 10.31 8.21
CA ALA A 178 -12.62 9.33 8.26
C ALA A 178 -12.09 7.91 8.53
N ALA A 179 -11.03 7.51 7.86
CA ALA A 179 -10.39 6.20 8.07
C ALA A 179 -9.87 6.07 9.51
N LYS A 180 -9.24 7.12 10.06
CA LYS A 180 -8.77 7.12 11.45
C LYS A 180 -9.92 6.94 12.43
N ALA A 181 -11.02 7.68 12.26
CA ALA A 181 -12.19 7.57 13.14
C ALA A 181 -12.78 6.15 13.14
N TRP A 182 -12.79 5.50 11.97
CA TRP A 182 -13.22 4.11 11.86
C TRP A 182 -12.24 3.15 12.55
N LEU A 183 -10.93 3.33 12.36
CA LEU A 183 -9.88 2.52 12.98
C LEU A 183 -9.93 2.61 14.51
N ASP A 184 -10.09 3.80 15.07
CA ASP A 184 -10.20 4.03 16.52
C ASP A 184 -11.38 3.25 17.15
N ALA A 185 -12.41 2.96 16.36
CA ALA A 185 -13.61 2.24 16.83
C ALA A 185 -13.50 0.70 16.74
N GLN A 186 -12.41 0.14 16.17
CA GLN A 186 -12.36 -1.31 15.93
C GLN A 186 -11.97 -2.14 17.16
N GLY A 187 -11.29 -1.57 18.15
CA GLY A 187 -10.78 -2.30 19.30
C GLY A 187 -9.91 -3.48 18.88
N ASP A 188 -10.14 -4.66 19.46
CA ASP A 188 -9.39 -5.89 19.18
C ASP A 188 -9.88 -6.67 17.94
N SER A 189 -10.80 -6.11 17.16
CA SER A 189 -11.33 -6.80 15.98
C SER A 189 -10.29 -6.84 14.87
N GLN A 190 -10.14 -8.01 14.23
CA GLN A 190 -9.38 -8.06 12.98
C GLN A 190 -10.09 -7.29 11.88
N PHE A 191 -9.32 -6.49 11.14
CA PHE A 191 -9.86 -5.71 10.05
C PHE A 191 -8.96 -5.73 8.80
N PHE A 192 -9.60 -5.49 7.67
CA PHE A 192 -9.00 -5.06 6.44
C PHE A 192 -9.53 -3.68 6.09
N VAL A 193 -8.67 -2.69 6.00
CA VAL A 193 -9.05 -1.35 5.58
C VAL A 193 -8.22 -0.92 4.39
N TRP A 194 -8.89 -0.38 3.38
CA TRP A 194 -8.28 0.25 2.22
C TRP A 194 -8.46 1.77 2.30
N VAL A 195 -7.36 2.50 2.24
CA VAL A 195 -7.33 3.97 2.20
C VAL A 195 -6.71 4.39 0.89
N HIS A 196 -7.49 5.04 0.04
CA HIS A 196 -7.02 5.59 -1.23
C HIS A 196 -6.96 7.11 -1.13
N LEU A 197 -5.82 7.69 -1.46
CA LEU A 197 -5.57 9.12 -1.51
C LEU A 197 -5.40 9.57 -2.95
N TYR A 198 -6.15 10.60 -3.36
CA TYR A 198 -6.08 11.12 -4.72
C TYR A 198 -4.90 12.08 -4.89
N ASP A 199 -4.57 12.86 -3.84
CA ASP A 199 -3.33 13.63 -3.83
C ASP A 199 -2.10 12.68 -3.86
N PRO A 200 -1.04 13.00 -4.60
CA PRO A 200 -0.72 14.21 -5.36
C PRO A 200 -1.15 14.12 -6.83
N HIS A 201 -2.40 14.43 -7.14
CA HIS A 201 -2.91 14.45 -8.51
C HIS A 201 -3.08 15.88 -9.01
N TYR A 202 -2.77 16.11 -10.31
CA TYR A 202 -2.98 17.43 -10.93
C TYR A 202 -4.44 17.90 -10.83
N PRO A 203 -4.69 19.19 -10.57
CA PRO A 203 -3.76 20.29 -10.31
C PRO A 203 -3.17 20.22 -8.90
N TYR A 204 -1.86 20.53 -8.78
CA TYR A 204 -1.13 20.47 -7.52
C TYR A 204 -1.40 21.71 -6.68
N ILE A 205 -2.21 21.57 -5.64
CA ILE A 205 -2.62 22.67 -4.73
C ILE A 205 -2.42 22.20 -3.27
N PRO A 206 -1.16 22.05 -2.83
CA PRO A 206 -0.91 21.57 -1.49
C PRO A 206 -1.46 22.53 -0.42
N ALA A 207 -1.91 21.98 0.70
CA ALA A 207 -2.34 22.76 1.85
C ALA A 207 -1.15 23.45 2.55
N GLU A 208 -1.41 24.54 3.29
CA GLU A 208 -0.37 25.13 4.15
C GLU A 208 0.02 24.14 5.28
N PRO A 209 1.28 24.13 5.70
CA PRO A 209 2.41 24.99 5.31
C PRO A 209 3.15 24.52 4.03
N PHE A 210 2.75 23.42 3.41
CA PHE A 210 3.43 22.80 2.28
C PHE A 210 3.35 23.65 1.01
N LYS A 211 2.25 24.39 0.84
CA LYS A 211 2.08 25.32 -0.27
C LYS A 211 3.18 26.39 -0.31
N ALA A 212 3.43 27.03 0.82
CA ALA A 212 4.49 28.04 0.92
C ALA A 212 5.88 27.41 0.78
N ARG A 213 6.12 26.25 1.41
CA ARG A 213 7.40 25.55 1.42
C ARG A 213 7.81 25.04 0.03
N TYR A 214 6.85 24.56 -0.75
CA TYR A 214 7.07 23.98 -2.07
C TYR A 214 6.47 24.83 -3.20
N ALA A 215 6.48 26.16 -3.06
CA ALA A 215 5.83 27.08 -4.02
C ALA A 215 6.31 26.91 -5.48
N GLN A 216 7.57 26.51 -5.68
CA GLN A 216 8.16 26.28 -7.01
C GLN A 216 7.99 24.83 -7.50
N GLU A 217 7.70 23.89 -6.62
CA GLU A 217 7.60 22.46 -6.92
C GLU A 217 6.36 21.89 -6.20
N PRO A 218 5.13 22.32 -6.54
CA PRO A 218 3.92 22.03 -5.76
C PRO A 218 3.57 20.53 -5.70
N TYR A 219 4.01 19.72 -6.67
CA TYR A 219 3.87 18.27 -6.60
C TYR A 219 4.52 17.68 -5.34
N PHE A 220 5.76 18.07 -5.03
CA PHE A 220 6.42 17.60 -3.80
C PHE A 220 5.76 18.15 -2.54
N GLY A 221 5.11 19.32 -2.64
CA GLY A 221 4.30 19.86 -1.56
C GLY A 221 3.09 18.99 -1.24
N GLU A 222 2.40 18.45 -2.26
CA GLU A 222 1.31 17.51 -2.05
C GLU A 222 1.80 16.16 -1.51
N VAL A 223 2.92 15.64 -2.01
CA VAL A 223 3.52 14.41 -1.46
C VAL A 223 3.84 14.58 0.02
N ALA A 224 4.41 15.71 0.42
CA ALA A 224 4.70 15.99 1.83
C ALA A 224 3.42 16.16 2.67
N ALA A 225 2.36 16.78 2.12
CA ALA A 225 1.07 16.91 2.80
C ALA A 225 0.37 15.56 3.00
N VAL A 226 0.47 14.67 2.00
CA VAL A 226 -0.02 13.29 2.07
C VAL A 226 0.71 12.53 3.18
N ASP A 227 2.05 12.58 3.21
CA ASP A 227 2.84 11.93 4.25
C ASP A 227 2.45 12.41 5.65
N ALA A 228 2.34 13.73 5.84
CA ALA A 228 1.92 14.31 7.13
C ALA A 228 0.51 13.85 7.55
N SER A 229 -0.41 13.70 6.58
CA SER A 229 -1.75 13.20 6.83
C SER A 229 -1.73 11.73 7.24
N LEU A 230 -0.96 10.90 6.56
CA LEU A 230 -0.77 9.47 6.86
C LEU A 230 -0.16 9.24 8.24
N GLY A 231 0.67 10.14 8.73
CA GLY A 231 1.23 10.08 10.09
C GLY A 231 0.16 9.90 11.16
N ARG A 232 -1.05 10.42 10.96
CA ARG A 232 -2.18 10.29 11.88
C ARG A 232 -2.72 8.86 12.01
N ILE A 233 -2.59 8.04 10.96
CA ILE A 233 -2.94 6.62 10.96
C ILE A 233 -1.73 5.78 11.35
N LEU A 234 -0.57 6.06 10.78
CA LEU A 234 0.63 5.28 11.02
C LEU A 234 1.11 5.36 12.49
N SER A 235 0.84 6.47 13.17
CA SER A 235 1.11 6.58 14.61
C SER A 235 0.28 5.60 15.47
N LEU A 236 -0.92 5.20 15.02
CA LEU A 236 -1.76 4.23 15.74
C LEU A 236 -1.19 2.82 15.66
N ILE A 237 -0.60 2.45 14.53
CA ILE A 237 -0.06 1.10 14.30
C ILE A 237 1.11 0.82 15.25
N HIS A 238 1.90 1.84 15.60
CA HIS A 238 3.06 1.70 16.48
C HIS A 238 2.71 1.71 17.98
N ILE A 239 1.52 2.17 18.37
CA ILE A 239 1.09 2.18 19.78
C ILE A 239 0.63 0.80 20.23
N SER A 240 0.17 -0.04 19.31
CA SER A 240 -0.39 -1.36 19.60
C SER A 240 0.62 -2.52 19.51
N GLU A 241 1.85 -2.30 19.03
CA GLU A 241 2.88 -3.33 19.06
C GLU A 241 3.67 -3.28 20.38
N PRO A 242 3.61 -4.36 21.19
CA PRO A 242 4.58 -4.51 22.27
C PRO A 242 5.98 -4.55 21.64
N THR A 243 6.88 -3.74 22.16
CA THR A 243 8.31 -3.73 21.79
C THR A 243 8.82 -5.17 21.65
N ARG A 244 8.98 -5.64 20.41
CA ARG A 244 9.64 -6.94 20.18
C ARG A 244 11.14 -6.73 20.42
N PRO A 245 11.76 -7.43 21.35
CA PRO A 245 13.21 -7.52 21.38
C PRO A 245 13.63 -8.31 20.14
N TYR A 246 14.51 -7.73 19.35
CA TYR A 246 15.18 -8.39 18.22
C TYR A 246 16.13 -9.49 18.72
#